data_08da18c6536c274eff9c60d1884f4313
#
_entry.id   08da18c6536c274eff9c60d1884f4313
#
_cell.length_a   1.000
_cell.length_b   1.000
_cell.length_c   1.000
_cell.angle_alpha   90.00
_cell.angle_beta   90.00
_cell.angle_gamma   90.00
#
_symmetry.space_group_name_H-M   'P 1'
#
loop_
_entity.id
_entity.type
_entity.pdbx_description
1 polymer ?
#
loop_
_entity_poly.entity_id
_entity_poly.type
_entity_poly.pdbx_seq_one_letter_code
_entity_poly.pdbx_strand_id
1 'polypeptide(L)'
;MISIALLALSVAGAGACVSSAAYTSRVQQANPVSTGRIVTVNGHGVNVLTAGTAGPPVLMIHGASANAREFSWTLAPRLESEFRVLMADRPGHGYSQRFDGASALGAQAAQMAGVLDQLAPGEKAVIVGHSFGGAVALRLALDRPDLVEGLVLSAPVSHDWGGGGQAWYNGLASAPLVGPVFTQLVPTVGPAQVRAGIDSVFDPAPVPENYFENSAIGLLFRPPNFRANAQDVRTLEGELASQSKRYGELTVPIVVFSGSRDTVISPKLHVGELKKQVPVELVILPDEGHMPHHAHGGDVANAIRRLATGGESR
;
A
#
# COMPACT_ATOMS: atom_id res chain seq x y z
N MET A 1 -16.74 38.13 -24.26
CA MET A 1 -17.05 36.73 -23.94
C MET A 1 -15.84 35.98 -23.36
N ILE A 2 -14.64 36.10 -23.90
CA ILE A 2 -13.41 35.42 -23.43
C ILE A 2 -13.07 35.82 -21.95
N SER A 3 -13.21 37.11 -21.63
CA SER A 3 -12.89 37.62 -20.25
C SER A 3 -13.82 37.07 -19.18
N ILE A 4 -15.11 36.84 -19.47
CA ILE A 4 -16.08 36.28 -18.50
C ILE A 4 -15.79 34.80 -18.28
N ALA A 5 -15.45 34.05 -19.31
CA ALA A 5 -15.10 32.65 -19.21
C ALA A 5 -13.80 32.44 -18.40
N LEU A 6 -12.80 33.30 -18.61
CA LEU A 6 -11.55 33.30 -17.84
C LEU A 6 -11.78 33.66 -16.38
N LEU A 7 -12.64 34.62 -16.10
CA LEU A 7 -13.00 34.99 -14.74
C LEU A 7 -13.79 33.86 -14.04
N ALA A 8 -14.72 33.22 -14.74
CA ALA A 8 -15.48 32.08 -14.19
C ALA A 8 -14.56 30.88 -13.89
N LEU A 9 -13.60 30.58 -14.79
CA LEU A 9 -12.60 29.53 -14.58
C LEU A 9 -11.66 29.85 -13.39
N SER A 10 -11.26 31.11 -13.23
CA SER A 10 -10.40 31.50 -12.11
C SER A 10 -11.14 31.46 -10.77
N VAL A 11 -12.40 31.85 -10.71
CA VAL A 11 -13.24 31.78 -9.51
C VAL A 11 -13.55 30.32 -9.14
N ALA A 12 -13.86 29.47 -10.12
CA ALA A 12 -14.07 28.05 -9.89
C ALA A 12 -12.78 27.35 -9.42
N GLY A 13 -11.63 27.69 -10.00
CA GLY A 13 -10.33 27.18 -9.58
C GLY A 13 -9.96 27.61 -8.17
N ALA A 14 -10.18 28.88 -7.80
CA ALA A 14 -9.95 29.37 -6.45
C ALA A 14 -10.88 28.69 -5.42
N GLY A 15 -12.15 28.49 -5.77
CA GLY A 15 -13.11 27.76 -4.93
C GLY A 15 -12.69 26.31 -4.68
N ALA A 16 -12.19 25.61 -5.71
CA ALA A 16 -11.68 24.25 -5.58
C ALA A 16 -10.44 24.19 -4.67
N CYS A 17 -9.51 25.12 -4.81
CA CYS A 17 -8.32 25.20 -3.95
C CYS A 17 -8.69 25.46 -2.48
N VAL A 18 -9.62 26.37 -2.20
CA VAL A 18 -10.08 26.65 -0.83
C VAL A 18 -10.78 25.44 -0.21
N SER A 19 -11.66 24.77 -0.96
CA SER A 19 -12.33 23.56 -0.47
C SER A 19 -11.35 22.40 -0.25
N SER A 20 -10.36 22.25 -1.10
CA SER A 20 -9.30 21.27 -0.99
C SER A 20 -8.41 21.50 0.24
N ALA A 21 -8.03 22.75 0.51
CA ALA A 21 -7.26 23.12 1.70
C ALA A 21 -8.05 22.85 2.99
N ALA A 22 -9.34 23.23 3.01
CA ALA A 22 -10.22 22.98 4.15
C ALA A 22 -10.42 21.47 4.41
N TYR A 23 -10.61 20.68 3.35
CA TYR A 23 -10.68 19.23 3.45
C TYR A 23 -9.40 18.66 4.05
N THR A 24 -8.24 19.01 3.46
CA THR A 24 -6.93 18.56 3.91
C THR A 24 -6.70 18.86 5.39
N SER A 25 -6.98 20.09 5.83
CA SER A 25 -6.86 20.47 7.24
C SER A 25 -7.75 19.64 8.16
N ARG A 26 -9.01 19.44 7.80
CA ARG A 26 -9.96 18.64 8.58
C ARG A 26 -9.50 17.17 8.71
N VAL A 27 -9.09 16.57 7.60
CA VAL A 27 -8.63 15.15 7.60
C VAL A 27 -7.34 14.99 8.40
N GLN A 28 -6.42 15.95 8.32
CA GLN A 28 -5.18 15.92 9.12
C GLN A 28 -5.44 16.11 10.61
N GLN A 29 -6.38 16.96 10.98
CA GLN A 29 -6.79 17.13 12.39
C GLN A 29 -7.45 15.86 12.95
N ALA A 30 -8.28 15.18 12.16
CA ALA A 30 -8.88 13.90 12.54
C ALA A 30 -7.87 12.74 12.60
N ASN A 31 -6.79 12.82 11.83
CA ASN A 31 -5.77 11.77 11.71
C ASN A 31 -4.36 12.38 11.86
N PRO A 32 -3.94 12.81 13.04
CA PRO A 32 -2.68 13.49 13.23
C PRO A 32 -1.47 12.56 12.98
N VAL A 33 -0.36 13.15 12.53
CA VAL A 33 0.92 12.45 12.34
C VAL A 33 1.54 12.00 13.66
N SER A 34 1.11 12.59 14.77
CA SER A 34 1.60 12.26 16.14
C SER A 34 1.45 10.80 16.55
N THR A 35 0.68 10.00 15.79
CA THR A 35 0.55 8.54 16.01
C THR A 35 1.67 7.72 15.37
N GLY A 36 2.59 8.35 14.65
CA GLY A 36 3.74 7.72 13.99
C GLY A 36 5.03 8.50 14.22
N ARG A 37 6.14 7.97 13.71
CA ARG A 37 7.42 8.66 13.66
C ARG A 37 7.85 8.88 12.22
N ILE A 38 8.45 10.04 11.95
CA ILE A 38 9.08 10.29 10.64
C ILE A 38 10.53 9.83 10.70
N VAL A 39 10.87 8.89 9.85
CA VAL A 39 12.24 8.39 9.64
C VAL A 39 12.77 8.99 8.35
N THR A 40 13.97 9.55 8.36
CA THR A 40 14.56 10.11 7.14
C THR A 40 15.36 9.04 6.41
N VAL A 41 14.89 8.62 5.24
CA VAL A 41 15.55 7.63 4.38
C VAL A 41 15.96 8.32 3.07
N ASN A 42 17.23 8.28 2.73
CA ASN A 42 17.77 8.90 1.50
C ASN A 42 17.35 10.38 1.33
N GLY A 43 17.28 11.13 2.43
CA GLY A 43 16.88 12.54 2.44
C GLY A 43 15.36 12.78 2.42
N HIS A 44 14.53 11.73 2.44
CA HIS A 44 13.07 11.84 2.38
C HIS A 44 12.40 11.27 3.63
N GLY A 45 11.40 11.98 4.14
CA GLY A 45 10.65 11.55 5.32
C GLY A 45 9.71 10.37 5.01
N VAL A 46 9.84 9.29 5.77
CA VAL A 46 8.93 8.14 5.76
C VAL A 46 8.18 8.09 7.08
N ASN A 47 6.86 8.14 7.04
CA ASN A 47 6.04 7.96 8.23
C ASN A 47 5.91 6.47 8.55
N VAL A 48 6.22 6.12 9.78
CA VAL A 48 6.14 4.73 10.28
C VAL A 48 5.33 4.72 11.57
N LEU A 49 4.21 4.02 11.58
CA LEU A 49 3.50 3.66 12.80
C LEU A 49 4.19 2.46 13.42
N THR A 50 4.29 2.44 14.74
CA THR A 50 4.95 1.35 15.46
C THR A 50 4.04 0.78 16.53
N ALA A 51 4.09 -0.56 16.70
CA ALA A 51 3.44 -1.26 17.80
C ALA A 51 4.38 -2.34 18.34
N GLY A 52 4.32 -2.60 19.65
CA GLY A 52 5.26 -3.49 20.31
C GLY A 52 6.66 -2.86 20.45
N THR A 53 7.40 -3.30 21.45
CA THR A 53 8.72 -2.74 21.81
C THR A 53 9.85 -3.77 21.84
N ALA A 54 9.51 -5.05 21.69
CA ALA A 54 10.46 -6.16 21.79
C ALA A 54 10.16 -7.24 20.72
N GLY A 55 11.07 -8.18 20.57
CA GLY A 55 10.95 -9.29 19.60
C GLY A 55 11.43 -8.95 18.19
N PRO A 56 11.34 -9.91 17.25
CA PRO A 56 11.76 -9.72 15.87
C PRO A 56 10.98 -8.62 15.16
N PRO A 57 11.59 -7.90 14.19
CA PRO A 57 10.88 -6.88 13.42
C PRO A 57 9.93 -7.49 12.40
N VAL A 58 8.77 -6.84 12.24
CA VAL A 58 7.80 -7.11 11.17
C VAL A 58 7.52 -5.79 10.45
N LEU A 59 7.82 -5.72 9.16
CA LEU A 59 7.51 -4.55 8.34
C LEU A 59 6.26 -4.79 7.51
N MET A 60 5.27 -3.91 7.60
CA MET A 60 4.01 -4.00 6.88
C MET A 60 3.90 -2.88 5.83
N ILE A 61 3.58 -3.25 4.58
CA ILE A 61 3.54 -2.38 3.40
C ILE A 61 2.13 -2.44 2.80
N HIS A 62 1.44 -1.32 2.84
CA HIS A 62 0.04 -1.19 2.40
C HIS A 62 -0.14 -1.21 0.87
N GLY A 63 -1.36 -1.50 0.43
CA GLY A 63 -1.78 -1.51 -0.97
C GLY A 63 -1.94 -0.13 -1.62
N ALA A 64 -2.41 -0.11 -2.86
CA ALA A 64 -2.86 1.12 -3.50
C ALA A 64 -4.05 1.72 -2.74
N SER A 65 -4.21 3.04 -2.82
CA SER A 65 -5.29 3.80 -2.17
C SER A 65 -5.38 3.68 -0.65
N ALA A 66 -4.40 3.04 0.01
CA ALA A 66 -4.32 2.84 1.45
C ALA A 66 -3.17 3.64 2.08
N ASN A 67 -2.93 3.43 3.36
CA ASN A 67 -1.83 3.95 4.14
C ASN A 67 -1.49 2.98 5.30
N ALA A 68 -0.47 3.28 6.09
CA ALA A 68 0.01 2.41 7.18
C ALA A 68 -1.06 2.04 8.23
N ARG A 69 -2.11 2.87 8.40
CA ARG A 69 -3.19 2.61 9.35
C ARG A 69 -4.04 1.39 8.98
N GLU A 70 -3.96 0.92 7.74
CA GLU A 70 -4.59 -0.33 7.29
C GLU A 70 -4.31 -1.50 8.25
N PHE A 71 -3.07 -1.58 8.74
CA PHE A 71 -2.63 -2.66 9.62
C PHE A 71 -2.72 -2.35 11.11
N SER A 72 -2.85 -1.07 11.48
CA SER A 72 -2.73 -0.62 12.88
C SER A 72 -3.85 -1.14 13.79
N TRP A 73 -4.98 -1.51 13.25
CA TRP A 73 -6.14 -2.01 13.99
C TRP A 73 -6.52 -3.46 13.60
N THR A 74 -5.86 -4.02 12.60
CA THR A 74 -6.11 -5.38 12.11
C THR A 74 -5.03 -6.36 12.57
N LEU A 75 -3.81 -6.23 12.07
CA LEU A 75 -2.71 -7.15 12.33
C LEU A 75 -1.83 -6.72 13.52
N ALA A 76 -1.56 -5.43 13.70
CA ALA A 76 -0.66 -4.97 14.74
C ALA A 76 -1.09 -5.39 16.16
N PRO A 77 -2.38 -5.30 16.57
CA PRO A 77 -2.82 -5.75 17.89
C PRO A 77 -2.66 -7.25 18.13
N ARG A 78 -2.52 -8.05 17.08
CA ARG A 78 -2.31 -9.50 17.17
C ARG A 78 -0.84 -9.89 17.34
N LEU A 79 0.07 -8.93 17.16
CA LEU A 79 1.50 -9.16 17.06
C LEU A 79 2.33 -8.33 18.05
N GLU A 80 1.82 -7.21 18.54
CA GLU A 80 2.56 -6.21 19.33
C GLU A 80 3.11 -6.74 20.66
N SER A 81 2.55 -7.83 21.20
CA SER A 81 3.08 -8.48 22.41
C SER A 81 4.34 -9.32 22.15
N GLU A 82 4.60 -9.69 20.90
CA GLU A 82 5.66 -10.62 20.50
C GLU A 82 6.66 -10.01 19.52
N PHE A 83 6.28 -8.96 18.82
CA PHE A 83 7.03 -8.38 17.69
C PHE A 83 7.14 -6.86 17.78
N ARG A 84 8.19 -6.31 17.20
CA ARG A 84 8.28 -4.90 16.83
C ARG A 84 7.64 -4.70 15.47
N VAL A 85 6.40 -4.23 15.46
CA VAL A 85 5.62 -4.02 14.24
C VAL A 85 5.89 -2.63 13.69
N LEU A 86 6.35 -2.55 12.45
CA LEU A 86 6.64 -1.34 11.70
C LEU A 86 5.66 -1.25 10.53
N MET A 87 4.76 -0.30 10.56
CA MET A 87 3.78 -0.07 9.50
C MET A 87 4.16 1.21 8.75
N ALA A 88 4.70 1.08 7.54
CA ALA A 88 5.25 2.21 6.80
C ALA A 88 4.27 2.74 5.75
N ASP A 89 4.12 4.07 5.69
CA ASP A 89 3.49 4.72 4.55
C ASP A 89 4.43 4.69 3.34
N ARG A 90 3.96 4.17 2.20
CA ARG A 90 4.71 4.24 0.93
C ARG A 90 4.92 5.70 0.49
N PRO A 91 5.94 6.02 -0.31
CA PRO A 91 6.24 7.40 -0.73
C PRO A 91 5.03 8.14 -1.33
N GLY A 92 4.66 9.26 -0.71
CA GLY A 92 3.52 10.08 -1.11
C GLY A 92 2.16 9.61 -0.58
N HIS A 93 2.11 8.53 0.19
CA HIS A 93 0.91 8.05 0.88
C HIS A 93 0.96 8.45 2.36
N GLY A 94 -0.21 8.47 3.01
CA GLY A 94 -0.29 8.86 4.41
C GLY A 94 0.46 10.17 4.67
N TYR A 95 1.52 10.09 5.45
CA TYR A 95 2.39 11.23 5.78
C TYR A 95 3.82 11.10 5.25
N SER A 96 4.10 10.09 4.43
CA SER A 96 5.39 9.95 3.77
C SER A 96 5.59 10.97 2.65
N GLN A 97 6.80 11.50 2.56
CA GLN A 97 7.17 12.44 1.52
C GLN A 97 7.20 11.75 0.14
N ARG A 98 6.65 12.44 -0.88
CA ARG A 98 6.85 12.07 -2.29
C ARG A 98 8.11 12.71 -2.83
N PHE A 99 8.83 12.01 -3.68
CA PHE A 99 10.04 12.49 -4.37
C PHE A 99 10.02 12.04 -5.85
N ASP A 100 10.90 12.59 -6.65
CA ASP A 100 10.99 12.26 -8.08
C ASP A 100 11.45 10.81 -8.27
N GLY A 101 10.76 10.09 -9.14
CA GLY A 101 11.00 8.66 -9.35
C GLY A 101 10.38 7.71 -8.32
N ALA A 102 9.68 8.23 -7.30
CA ALA A 102 9.09 7.42 -6.23
C ALA A 102 7.98 6.44 -6.67
N SER A 103 7.52 6.51 -7.92
CA SER A 103 6.57 5.52 -8.46
C SER A 103 7.23 4.20 -8.85
N ALA A 104 8.55 4.16 -9.03
CA ALA A 104 9.27 2.94 -9.34
C ALA A 104 9.29 1.98 -8.13
N LEU A 105 9.02 0.70 -8.35
CA LEU A 105 9.03 -0.32 -7.28
C LEU A 105 10.37 -0.38 -6.56
N GLY A 106 11.50 -0.24 -7.31
CA GLY A 106 12.82 -0.20 -6.71
C GLY A 106 13.05 0.97 -5.76
N ALA A 107 12.52 2.16 -6.09
CA ALA A 107 12.60 3.34 -5.22
C ALA A 107 11.78 3.14 -3.94
N GLN A 108 10.59 2.55 -4.05
CA GLN A 108 9.74 2.23 -2.90
C GLN A 108 10.38 1.15 -2.01
N ALA A 109 10.92 0.09 -2.60
CA ALA A 109 11.63 -0.95 -1.87
C ALA A 109 12.87 -0.39 -1.14
N ALA A 110 13.64 0.50 -1.78
CA ALA A 110 14.78 1.16 -1.14
C ALA A 110 14.37 2.03 0.06
N GLN A 111 13.19 2.69 0.03
CA GLN A 111 12.66 3.40 1.19
C GLN A 111 12.29 2.44 2.32
N MET A 112 11.67 1.30 2.01
CA MET A 112 11.33 0.28 3.01
C MET A 112 12.59 -0.38 3.61
N ALA A 113 13.60 -0.64 2.80
CA ALA A 113 14.92 -1.09 3.28
C ALA A 113 15.54 -0.10 4.26
N GLY A 114 15.56 1.19 3.91
CA GLY A 114 16.10 2.23 4.80
C GLY A 114 15.32 2.40 6.10
N VAL A 115 14.03 2.09 6.12
CA VAL A 115 13.26 2.02 7.39
C VAL A 115 13.80 0.88 8.26
N LEU A 116 14.05 -0.30 7.69
CA LEU A 116 14.64 -1.43 8.43
C LEU A 116 16.06 -1.14 8.88
N ASP A 117 16.92 -0.60 8.02
CA ASP A 117 18.30 -0.23 8.35
C ASP A 117 18.38 0.72 9.56
N GLN A 118 17.36 1.57 9.79
CA GLN A 118 17.33 2.52 10.89
C GLN A 118 16.58 2.02 12.14
N LEU A 119 15.49 1.27 11.97
CA LEU A 119 14.62 0.87 13.07
C LEU A 119 14.88 -0.57 13.57
N ALA A 120 15.59 -1.38 12.78
CA ALA A 120 15.97 -2.75 13.08
C ALA A 120 17.38 -3.07 12.52
N PRO A 121 18.42 -2.28 12.88
CA PRO A 121 19.74 -2.39 12.27
C PRO A 121 20.37 -3.76 12.52
N GLY A 122 20.77 -4.43 11.43
CA GLY A 122 21.41 -5.75 11.48
C GLY A 122 20.47 -6.92 11.73
N GLU A 123 19.16 -6.68 11.72
CA GLU A 123 18.15 -7.72 11.92
C GLU A 123 17.39 -7.97 10.60
N LYS A 124 17.00 -9.24 10.40
CA LYS A 124 16.05 -9.58 9.35
C LYS A 124 14.62 -9.41 9.86
N ALA A 125 13.73 -8.98 8.97
CA ALA A 125 12.32 -8.77 9.26
C ALA A 125 11.43 -9.72 8.44
N VAL A 126 10.31 -10.14 8.99
CA VAL A 126 9.21 -10.66 8.18
C VAL A 126 8.53 -9.47 7.50
N ILE A 127 8.40 -9.54 6.17
CA ILE A 127 7.77 -8.47 5.39
C ILE A 127 6.34 -8.87 5.02
N VAL A 128 5.39 -8.06 5.44
CA VAL A 128 3.98 -8.21 5.09
C VAL A 128 3.63 -7.23 3.98
N GLY A 129 3.12 -7.71 2.85
CA GLY A 129 2.70 -6.87 1.75
C GLY A 129 1.26 -7.14 1.31
N HIS A 130 0.42 -6.11 1.28
CA HIS A 130 -0.92 -6.21 0.72
C HIS A 130 -0.98 -5.61 -0.67
N SER A 131 -1.58 -6.33 -1.64
CA SER A 131 -1.85 -5.82 -2.99
C SER A 131 -0.60 -5.19 -3.63
N PHE A 132 -0.61 -3.89 -3.94
CA PHE A 132 0.57 -3.13 -4.41
C PHE A 132 1.77 -3.28 -3.45
N GLY A 133 1.53 -3.28 -2.14
CA GLY A 133 2.57 -3.52 -1.13
C GLY A 133 3.24 -4.89 -1.26
N GLY A 134 2.53 -5.88 -1.82
CA GLY A 134 3.09 -7.17 -2.18
C GLY A 134 4.15 -7.06 -3.28
N ALA A 135 3.93 -6.23 -4.31
CA ALA A 135 4.94 -5.96 -5.34
C ALA A 135 6.19 -5.29 -4.76
N VAL A 136 6.01 -4.35 -3.81
CA VAL A 136 7.12 -3.68 -3.11
C VAL A 136 7.86 -4.67 -2.20
N ALA A 137 7.15 -5.56 -1.49
CA ALA A 137 7.75 -6.59 -0.64
C ALA A 137 8.58 -7.59 -1.45
N LEU A 138 8.07 -8.06 -2.60
CA LEU A 138 8.82 -8.91 -3.54
C LEU A 138 10.07 -8.20 -4.05
N ARG A 139 9.96 -6.91 -4.39
CA ARG A 139 11.10 -6.11 -4.82
C ARG A 139 12.14 -5.92 -3.71
N LEU A 140 11.71 -5.69 -2.49
CA LEU A 140 12.61 -5.60 -1.33
C LEU A 140 13.39 -6.91 -1.14
N ALA A 141 12.73 -8.05 -1.22
CA ALA A 141 13.38 -9.35 -1.09
C ALA A 141 14.37 -9.66 -2.22
N LEU A 142 14.11 -9.17 -3.45
CA LEU A 142 15.04 -9.27 -4.58
C LEU A 142 16.29 -8.39 -4.40
N ASP A 143 16.10 -7.15 -3.92
CA ASP A 143 17.17 -6.16 -3.87
C ASP A 143 17.95 -6.19 -2.55
N ARG A 144 17.32 -6.62 -1.44
CA ARG A 144 17.90 -6.67 -0.08
C ARG A 144 17.49 -7.96 0.66
N PRO A 145 17.85 -9.15 0.14
CA PRO A 145 17.56 -10.43 0.81
C PRO A 145 18.22 -10.54 2.20
N ASP A 146 19.24 -9.75 2.45
CA ASP A 146 19.91 -9.63 3.76
C ASP A 146 19.01 -9.06 4.86
N LEU A 147 17.96 -8.30 4.50
CA LEU A 147 17.01 -7.71 5.45
C LEU A 147 15.72 -8.55 5.63
N VAL A 148 15.51 -9.59 4.82
CA VAL A 148 14.24 -10.31 4.75
C VAL A 148 14.38 -11.71 5.34
N GLU A 149 13.59 -12.00 6.38
CA GLU A 149 13.44 -13.34 6.95
C GLU A 149 12.44 -14.19 6.16
N GLY A 150 11.38 -13.57 5.69
CA GLY A 150 10.35 -14.19 4.85
C GLY A 150 9.28 -13.19 4.43
N LEU A 151 8.44 -13.60 3.49
CA LEU A 151 7.33 -12.79 2.95
C LEU A 151 5.98 -13.38 3.34
N VAL A 152 5.09 -12.55 3.86
CA VAL A 152 3.67 -12.85 4.01
C VAL A 152 2.90 -11.90 3.10
N LEU A 153 2.32 -12.41 2.04
CA LEU A 153 1.68 -11.62 1.00
C LEU A 153 0.17 -11.82 1.05
N SER A 154 -0.57 -10.73 1.17
CA SER A 154 -2.04 -10.72 1.17
C SER A 154 -2.53 -10.16 -0.16
N ALA A 155 -3.16 -11.01 -0.98
CA ALA A 155 -3.65 -10.66 -2.31
C ALA A 155 -2.62 -9.85 -3.14
N PRO A 156 -1.37 -10.34 -3.32
CA PRO A 156 -0.29 -9.56 -3.91
C PRO A 156 -0.46 -9.33 -5.40
N VAL A 157 -0.08 -8.16 -5.89
CA VAL A 157 0.18 -7.93 -7.31
C VAL A 157 1.63 -8.33 -7.60
N SER A 158 1.85 -9.15 -8.61
CA SER A 158 3.19 -9.70 -8.92
C SER A 158 3.57 -9.66 -10.40
N HIS A 159 2.61 -9.74 -11.31
CA HIS A 159 2.85 -9.81 -12.76
C HIS A 159 2.08 -8.72 -13.49
N ASP A 160 2.53 -8.37 -14.68
CA ASP A 160 1.77 -7.54 -15.61
C ASP A 160 0.53 -8.27 -16.12
N TRP A 161 -0.50 -7.51 -16.48
CA TRP A 161 -1.80 -8.06 -16.88
C TRP A 161 -2.16 -7.81 -18.35
N GLY A 162 -1.24 -7.28 -19.16
CA GLY A 162 -1.42 -7.09 -20.59
C GLY A 162 -2.23 -5.86 -21.00
N GLY A 163 -2.29 -4.87 -20.13
CA GLY A 163 -2.95 -3.58 -20.37
C GLY A 163 -4.43 -3.52 -19.97
N GLY A 164 -4.94 -2.29 -19.87
CA GLY A 164 -6.32 -2.02 -19.47
C GLY A 164 -6.55 -2.07 -17.95
N GLY A 165 -7.82 -2.03 -17.54
CA GLY A 165 -8.22 -2.16 -16.13
C GLY A 165 -7.94 -0.94 -15.23
N GLN A 166 -7.17 0.04 -15.70
CA GLN A 166 -6.90 1.24 -14.91
C GLN A 166 -8.03 2.27 -15.05
N ALA A 167 -8.44 2.85 -13.94
CA ALA A 167 -9.44 3.91 -13.95
C ALA A 167 -8.91 5.12 -14.73
N TRP A 168 -9.74 5.68 -15.60
CA TRP A 168 -9.41 6.79 -16.50
C TRP A 168 -8.84 8.01 -15.78
N TYR A 169 -9.29 8.28 -14.56
CA TYR A 169 -8.84 9.42 -13.76
C TYR A 169 -7.38 9.31 -13.32
N ASN A 170 -6.79 8.10 -13.26
CA ASN A 170 -5.37 7.94 -12.96
C ASN A 170 -4.48 8.59 -14.02
N GLY A 171 -4.91 8.54 -15.30
CA GLY A 171 -4.21 9.23 -16.38
C GLY A 171 -4.17 10.73 -16.18
N LEU A 172 -5.31 11.36 -15.83
CA LEU A 172 -5.38 12.80 -15.55
C LEU A 172 -4.61 13.18 -14.29
N ALA A 173 -4.83 12.47 -13.18
CA ALA A 173 -4.21 12.79 -11.90
C ALA A 173 -2.68 12.64 -11.92
N SER A 174 -2.14 11.69 -12.68
CA SER A 174 -0.70 11.47 -12.82
C SER A 174 -0.01 12.44 -13.77
N ALA A 175 -0.74 13.08 -14.68
CA ALA A 175 -0.19 13.96 -15.72
C ALA A 175 0.60 15.14 -15.11
N PRO A 176 1.78 15.52 -15.65
CA PRO A 176 2.65 16.53 -15.05
C PRO A 176 1.99 17.90 -14.88
N LEU A 177 1.29 18.38 -15.90
CA LEU A 177 0.69 19.73 -15.91
C LEU A 177 -0.76 19.76 -15.46
N VAL A 178 -1.55 18.75 -15.83
CA VAL A 178 -2.99 18.67 -15.53
C VAL A 178 -3.23 18.11 -14.12
N GLY A 179 -2.43 17.14 -13.70
CA GLY A 179 -2.63 16.43 -12.43
C GLY A 179 -2.71 17.33 -11.20
N PRO A 180 -1.80 18.28 -10.99
CA PRO A 180 -1.87 19.21 -9.86
C PRO A 180 -3.18 20.00 -9.78
N VAL A 181 -3.75 20.38 -10.94
CA VAL A 181 -5.02 21.10 -11.00
C VAL A 181 -6.21 20.16 -10.83
N PHE A 182 -6.21 19.04 -11.55
CA PHE A 182 -7.27 18.03 -11.49
C PHE A 182 -7.47 17.51 -10.05
N THR A 183 -6.38 17.24 -9.35
CA THR A 183 -6.45 16.69 -7.99
C THR A 183 -7.02 17.65 -6.95
N GLN A 184 -7.10 18.97 -7.22
CA GLN A 184 -7.81 19.91 -6.34
C GLN A 184 -9.32 19.66 -6.29
N LEU A 185 -9.89 18.99 -7.29
CA LEU A 185 -11.31 18.63 -7.33
C LEU A 185 -11.61 17.35 -6.54
N VAL A 186 -10.60 16.50 -6.32
CA VAL A 186 -10.76 15.19 -5.69
C VAL A 186 -11.38 15.25 -4.28
N PRO A 187 -11.02 16.19 -3.39
CA PRO A 187 -11.64 16.32 -2.09
C PRO A 187 -13.15 16.59 -2.11
N THR A 188 -13.65 17.15 -3.21
CA THR A 188 -15.08 17.49 -3.37
C THR A 188 -15.91 16.29 -3.80
N VAL A 189 -15.36 15.43 -4.69
CA VAL A 189 -16.13 14.34 -5.31
C VAL A 189 -15.71 12.95 -4.81
N GLY A 190 -14.45 12.76 -4.45
CA GLY A 190 -13.87 11.47 -4.06
C GLY A 190 -14.54 10.84 -2.83
N PRO A 191 -14.73 11.57 -1.72
CA PRO A 191 -15.32 11.01 -0.51
C PRO A 191 -16.74 10.44 -0.71
N ALA A 192 -17.51 10.96 -1.67
CA ALA A 192 -18.84 10.44 -1.98
C ALA A 192 -18.80 9.09 -2.74
N GLN A 193 -17.71 8.85 -3.46
CA GLN A 193 -17.56 7.65 -4.31
C GLN A 193 -16.74 6.54 -3.63
N VAL A 194 -16.01 6.85 -2.56
CA VAL A 194 -15.10 5.91 -1.91
C VAL A 194 -15.81 4.67 -1.36
N ARG A 195 -17.04 4.84 -0.87
CA ARG A 195 -17.80 3.74 -0.27
C ARG A 195 -17.98 2.58 -1.26
N ALA A 196 -18.45 2.86 -2.47
CA ALA A 196 -18.63 1.85 -3.50
C ALA A 196 -17.31 1.15 -3.87
N GLY A 197 -16.19 1.88 -3.87
CA GLY A 197 -14.86 1.30 -4.09
C GLY A 197 -14.45 0.37 -2.95
N ILE A 198 -14.73 0.75 -1.70
CA ILE A 198 -14.43 -0.09 -0.53
C ILE A 198 -15.33 -1.33 -0.52
N ASP A 199 -16.63 -1.17 -0.77
CA ASP A 199 -17.55 -2.31 -0.88
C ASP A 199 -17.01 -3.33 -1.91
N SER A 200 -16.52 -2.85 -3.04
CA SER A 200 -15.96 -3.71 -4.10
C SER A 200 -14.70 -4.48 -3.69
N VAL A 201 -13.82 -3.91 -2.86
CA VAL A 201 -12.59 -4.61 -2.44
C VAL A 201 -12.83 -5.62 -1.33
N PHE A 202 -13.92 -5.46 -0.56
CA PHE A 202 -14.32 -6.44 0.45
C PHE A 202 -15.26 -7.53 -0.09
N ASP A 203 -15.95 -7.27 -1.23
CA ASP A 203 -16.93 -8.24 -1.78
C ASP A 203 -16.30 -9.65 -1.93
N PRO A 204 -16.98 -10.71 -1.47
CA PRO A 204 -18.34 -10.79 -0.92
C PRO A 204 -18.43 -10.59 0.62
N ALA A 205 -17.31 -10.40 1.31
CA ALA A 205 -17.33 -10.13 2.75
C ALA A 205 -17.87 -8.72 3.05
N PRO A 206 -18.53 -8.50 4.20
CA PRO A 206 -18.96 -7.17 4.58
C PRO A 206 -17.76 -6.28 4.94
N VAL A 207 -17.86 -4.99 4.63
CA VAL A 207 -16.89 -4.00 5.10
C VAL A 207 -16.92 -3.95 6.63
N PRO A 208 -15.76 -4.05 7.31
CA PRO A 208 -15.72 -3.97 8.78
C PRO A 208 -16.29 -2.66 9.29
N GLU A 209 -16.96 -2.71 10.45
CA GLU A 209 -17.45 -1.51 11.12
C GLU A 209 -16.28 -0.54 11.40
N ASN A 210 -16.52 0.74 11.21
CA ASN A 210 -15.53 1.82 11.40
C ASN A 210 -14.28 1.70 10.50
N TYR A 211 -14.35 0.96 9.37
CA TYR A 211 -13.23 0.85 8.43
C TYR A 211 -12.73 2.20 7.94
N PHE A 212 -13.66 3.13 7.60
CA PHE A 212 -13.33 4.45 7.07
C PHE A 212 -12.51 5.29 8.05
N GLU A 213 -12.87 5.25 9.32
CA GLU A 213 -12.20 5.97 10.39
C GLU A 213 -10.87 5.31 10.75
N ASN A 214 -10.89 4.02 10.99
CA ASN A 214 -9.73 3.25 11.44
C ASN A 214 -8.60 3.21 10.40
N SER A 215 -8.95 3.05 9.11
CA SER A 215 -7.97 3.05 8.01
C SER A 215 -7.53 4.47 7.60
N ALA A 216 -8.19 5.52 8.13
CA ALA A 216 -7.95 6.90 7.72
C ALA A 216 -7.98 7.11 6.20
N ILE A 217 -8.91 6.44 5.50
CA ILE A 217 -9.00 6.48 4.03
C ILE A 217 -9.14 7.90 3.49
N GLY A 218 -9.67 8.82 4.29
CA GLY A 218 -9.76 10.24 3.94
C GLY A 218 -8.41 10.87 3.55
N LEU A 219 -7.28 10.35 4.06
CA LEU A 219 -5.95 10.84 3.70
C LEU A 219 -5.65 10.66 2.20
N LEU A 220 -6.23 9.66 1.55
CA LEU A 220 -6.10 9.43 0.11
C LEU A 220 -6.54 10.64 -0.72
N PHE A 221 -7.64 11.32 -0.31
CA PHE A 221 -8.25 12.39 -1.10
C PHE A 221 -7.54 13.74 -0.94
N ARG A 222 -6.48 13.84 -0.15
CA ARG A 222 -5.59 15.00 -0.22
C ARG A 222 -4.93 15.04 -1.60
N PRO A 223 -4.91 16.18 -2.32
CA PRO A 223 -4.41 16.25 -3.69
C PRO A 223 -3.05 15.61 -3.93
N PRO A 224 -2.01 15.83 -3.08
CA PRO A 224 -0.72 15.18 -3.28
C PRO A 224 -0.76 13.66 -3.15
N ASN A 225 -1.55 13.13 -2.18
CA ASN A 225 -1.65 11.69 -1.96
C ASN A 225 -2.42 10.99 -3.09
N PHE A 226 -3.51 11.59 -3.55
CA PHE A 226 -4.25 11.05 -4.69
C PHE A 226 -3.39 11.02 -5.96
N ARG A 227 -2.61 12.09 -6.19
CA ARG A 227 -1.68 12.16 -7.30
C ARG A 227 -0.59 11.08 -7.21
N ALA A 228 0.00 10.90 -6.03
CA ALA A 228 1.01 9.86 -5.80
C ALA A 228 0.44 8.46 -6.07
N ASN A 229 -0.76 8.16 -5.58
CA ASN A 229 -1.45 6.91 -5.84
C ASN A 229 -1.71 6.69 -7.34
N ALA A 230 -2.17 7.71 -8.05
CA ALA A 230 -2.41 7.64 -9.48
C ALA A 230 -1.12 7.40 -10.29
N GLN A 231 -0.01 8.02 -9.91
CA GLN A 231 1.31 7.79 -10.50
C GLN A 231 1.78 6.36 -10.26
N ASP A 232 1.64 5.85 -9.03
CA ASP A 232 2.02 4.49 -8.68
C ASP A 232 1.25 3.45 -9.50
N VAL A 233 -0.08 3.55 -9.53
CA VAL A 233 -0.95 2.63 -10.30
C VAL A 233 -0.62 2.68 -11.80
N ARG A 234 -0.32 3.88 -12.31
CA ARG A 234 -0.02 4.06 -13.74
C ARG A 234 1.28 3.39 -14.18
N THR A 235 2.29 3.36 -13.34
CA THR A 235 3.60 2.78 -13.67
C THR A 235 3.70 1.30 -13.33
N LEU A 236 2.83 0.79 -12.46
CA LEU A 236 2.93 -0.54 -11.86
C LEU A 236 3.09 -1.66 -12.87
N GLU A 237 2.28 -1.68 -13.93
CA GLU A 237 2.29 -2.76 -14.91
C GLU A 237 3.65 -2.89 -15.62
N GLY A 238 4.22 -1.77 -16.06
CA GLY A 238 5.54 -1.75 -16.69
C GLY A 238 6.67 -2.15 -15.74
N GLU A 239 6.55 -1.76 -14.46
CA GLU A 239 7.49 -2.18 -13.42
C GLU A 239 7.42 -3.70 -13.17
N LEU A 240 6.20 -4.27 -13.12
CA LEU A 240 5.99 -5.70 -12.93
C LEU A 240 6.46 -6.54 -14.10
N ALA A 241 6.28 -6.07 -15.35
CA ALA A 241 6.79 -6.74 -16.53
C ALA A 241 8.32 -6.92 -16.51
N SER A 242 9.02 -6.03 -15.82
CA SER A 242 10.47 -6.11 -15.61
C SER A 242 10.81 -6.95 -14.37
N GLN A 243 10.14 -6.71 -13.25
CA GLN A 243 10.42 -7.33 -11.96
C GLN A 243 10.12 -8.83 -11.96
N SER A 244 9.02 -9.27 -12.59
CA SER A 244 8.61 -10.67 -12.62
C SER A 244 9.65 -11.62 -13.25
N LYS A 245 10.50 -11.10 -14.13
CA LYS A 245 11.61 -11.87 -14.73
C LYS A 245 12.68 -12.26 -13.72
N ARG A 246 12.70 -11.60 -12.57
CA ARG A 246 13.69 -11.80 -11.49
C ARG A 246 13.18 -12.70 -10.36
N TYR A 247 11.92 -13.12 -10.36
CA TYR A 247 11.38 -13.86 -9.21
C TYR A 247 12.08 -15.20 -8.94
N GLY A 248 12.70 -15.81 -9.95
CA GLY A 248 13.56 -16.97 -9.75
C GLY A 248 14.81 -16.72 -8.88
N GLU A 249 15.15 -15.46 -8.58
CA GLU A 249 16.24 -15.07 -7.68
C GLU A 249 15.81 -15.07 -6.19
N LEU A 250 14.51 -15.16 -5.90
CA LEU A 250 13.99 -15.15 -4.54
C LEU A 250 14.36 -16.42 -3.79
N THR A 251 15.01 -16.27 -2.65
CA THR A 251 15.50 -17.39 -1.81
C THR A 251 14.83 -17.46 -0.45
N VAL A 252 14.01 -16.45 -0.10
CA VAL A 252 13.31 -16.39 1.19
C VAL A 252 11.99 -17.16 1.13
N PRO A 253 11.50 -17.71 2.23
CA PRO A 253 10.20 -18.37 2.28
C PRO A 253 9.06 -17.38 2.02
N ILE A 254 8.05 -17.81 1.26
CA ILE A 254 6.91 -16.98 0.84
C ILE A 254 5.61 -17.68 1.19
N VAL A 255 4.77 -17.00 1.98
CA VAL A 255 3.38 -17.40 2.25
C VAL A 255 2.44 -16.41 1.57
N VAL A 256 1.51 -16.89 0.78
CA VAL A 256 0.51 -16.05 0.09
C VAL A 256 -0.90 -16.40 0.56
N PHE A 257 -1.62 -15.41 1.01
CA PHE A 257 -3.07 -15.47 1.25
C PHE A 257 -3.80 -14.84 0.07
N SER A 258 -4.75 -15.57 -0.52
CA SER A 258 -5.49 -15.12 -1.69
C SER A 258 -6.96 -15.48 -1.57
N GLY A 259 -7.84 -14.51 -1.71
CA GLY A 259 -9.28 -14.75 -1.75
C GLY A 259 -9.70 -15.42 -3.06
N SER A 260 -10.55 -16.44 -2.97
CA SER A 260 -11.03 -17.17 -4.17
C SER A 260 -11.97 -16.33 -5.05
N ARG A 261 -12.54 -15.27 -4.49
CA ARG A 261 -13.46 -14.33 -5.15
C ARG A 261 -12.89 -12.93 -5.33
N ASP A 262 -11.57 -12.80 -5.28
CA ASP A 262 -10.91 -11.52 -5.54
C ASP A 262 -11.19 -11.08 -6.98
N THR A 263 -11.95 -9.98 -7.13
CA THR A 263 -12.31 -9.36 -8.40
C THR A 263 -11.44 -8.13 -8.71
N VAL A 264 -10.61 -7.69 -7.76
CA VAL A 264 -9.70 -6.55 -7.93
C VAL A 264 -8.45 -6.95 -8.68
N ILE A 265 -7.87 -8.10 -8.29
CA ILE A 265 -6.74 -8.71 -9.00
C ILE A 265 -7.05 -10.18 -9.29
N SER A 266 -6.50 -10.72 -10.37
CA SER A 266 -6.67 -12.13 -10.72
C SER A 266 -5.72 -13.02 -9.90
N PRO A 267 -6.23 -13.85 -8.96
CA PRO A 267 -5.37 -14.80 -8.24
C PRO A 267 -4.65 -15.75 -9.19
N LYS A 268 -5.32 -16.18 -10.27
CA LYS A 268 -4.74 -17.06 -11.28
C LYS A 268 -3.54 -16.43 -11.98
N LEU A 269 -3.62 -15.14 -12.30
CA LEU A 269 -2.50 -14.43 -12.93
C LEU A 269 -1.38 -14.19 -11.91
N HIS A 270 -1.67 -13.45 -10.85
CA HIS A 270 -0.61 -12.97 -9.96
C HIS A 270 -0.01 -14.10 -9.12
N VAL A 271 -0.83 -14.84 -8.40
CA VAL A 271 -0.35 -15.93 -7.55
C VAL A 271 0.02 -17.16 -8.35
N GLY A 272 -0.77 -17.49 -9.40
CA GLY A 272 -0.51 -18.63 -10.26
C GLY A 272 0.80 -18.53 -11.03
N GLU A 273 1.14 -17.35 -11.57
CA GLU A 273 2.44 -17.16 -12.27
C GLU A 273 3.61 -17.09 -11.28
N LEU A 274 3.44 -16.44 -10.13
CA LEU A 274 4.49 -16.40 -9.09
C LEU A 274 4.87 -17.82 -8.64
N LYS A 275 3.88 -18.68 -8.39
CA LYS A 275 4.09 -20.07 -7.96
C LYS A 275 4.83 -20.94 -8.99
N LYS A 276 4.80 -20.57 -10.28
CA LYS A 276 5.57 -21.28 -11.32
C LYS A 276 7.06 -20.96 -11.28
N GLN A 277 7.44 -19.82 -10.70
CA GLN A 277 8.80 -19.30 -10.72
C GLN A 277 9.53 -19.52 -9.40
N VAL A 278 8.81 -19.57 -8.26
CA VAL A 278 9.39 -19.71 -6.93
C VAL A 278 8.47 -20.56 -6.04
N PRO A 279 9.02 -21.35 -5.09
CA PRO A 279 8.23 -22.05 -4.10
C PRO A 279 7.39 -21.07 -3.26
N VAL A 280 6.08 -21.31 -3.19
CA VAL A 280 5.13 -20.48 -2.44
C VAL A 280 4.21 -21.40 -1.66
N GLU A 281 4.08 -21.15 -0.35
CA GLU A 281 2.98 -21.69 0.44
C GLU A 281 1.73 -20.86 0.13
N LEU A 282 0.76 -21.46 -0.55
CA LEU A 282 -0.46 -20.78 -0.98
C LEU A 282 -1.65 -21.17 -0.11
N VAL A 283 -2.24 -20.19 0.55
CA VAL A 283 -3.48 -20.30 1.31
C VAL A 283 -4.61 -19.64 0.50
N ILE A 284 -5.44 -20.46 -0.12
CA ILE A 284 -6.66 -20.00 -0.78
C ILE A 284 -7.77 -19.91 0.25
N LEU A 285 -8.37 -18.74 0.36
CA LEU A 285 -9.45 -18.45 1.28
C LEU A 285 -10.79 -18.52 0.52
N PRO A 286 -11.64 -19.53 0.83
CA PRO A 286 -12.93 -19.65 0.18
C PRO A 286 -13.82 -18.45 0.48
N ASP A 287 -14.53 -17.98 -0.54
CA ASP A 287 -15.52 -16.90 -0.44
C ASP A 287 -14.96 -15.56 0.09
N GLU A 288 -13.64 -15.35 0.00
CA GLU A 288 -12.97 -14.09 0.36
C GLU A 288 -12.61 -13.27 -0.89
N GLY A 289 -12.63 -11.95 -0.73
CA GLY A 289 -12.25 -10.95 -1.73
C GLY A 289 -10.80 -10.50 -1.63
N HIS A 290 -10.58 -9.20 -1.86
CA HIS A 290 -9.24 -8.61 -1.96
C HIS A 290 -8.58 -8.27 -0.62
N MET A 291 -9.28 -8.48 0.52
CA MET A 291 -8.82 -8.04 1.84
C MET A 291 -8.61 -9.19 2.84
N PRO A 292 -7.84 -10.27 2.49
CA PRO A 292 -7.69 -11.45 3.34
C PRO A 292 -7.21 -11.15 4.76
N HIS A 293 -6.36 -10.16 4.95
CA HIS A 293 -5.78 -9.78 6.24
C HIS A 293 -6.80 -9.16 7.22
N HIS A 294 -7.98 -8.78 6.75
CA HIS A 294 -9.08 -8.35 7.62
C HIS A 294 -9.83 -9.56 8.18
N ALA A 295 -10.36 -10.41 7.31
CA ALA A 295 -11.17 -11.55 7.73
C ALA A 295 -10.32 -12.66 8.40
N HIS A 296 -9.11 -12.89 7.87
CA HIS A 296 -8.19 -13.96 8.31
C HIS A 296 -6.93 -13.43 8.98
N GLY A 297 -7.02 -12.30 9.71
CA GLY A 297 -5.89 -11.69 10.42
C GLY A 297 -5.19 -12.63 11.40
N GLY A 298 -5.91 -13.60 11.99
CA GLY A 298 -5.33 -14.64 12.84
C GLY A 298 -4.39 -15.58 12.08
N ASP A 299 -4.82 -16.05 10.91
CA ASP A 299 -4.00 -16.96 10.08
C ASP A 299 -2.78 -16.25 9.51
N VAL A 300 -2.95 -14.97 9.09
CA VAL A 300 -1.84 -14.12 8.66
C VAL A 300 -0.84 -13.92 9.79
N ALA A 301 -1.30 -13.63 11.03
CA ALA A 301 -0.42 -13.49 12.19
C ALA A 301 0.32 -14.80 12.53
N ASN A 302 -0.33 -15.96 12.39
CA ASN A 302 0.30 -17.26 12.59
C ASN A 302 1.38 -17.54 11.53
N ALA A 303 1.18 -17.17 10.28
CA ALA A 303 2.19 -17.28 9.23
C ALA A 303 3.42 -16.39 9.57
N ILE A 304 3.20 -15.17 10.06
CA ILE A 304 4.27 -14.27 10.51
C ILE A 304 5.08 -14.93 11.63
N ARG A 305 4.43 -15.52 12.65
CA ARG A 305 5.10 -16.22 13.76
C ARG A 305 5.98 -17.37 13.27
N ARG A 306 5.45 -18.20 12.36
CA ARG A 306 6.21 -19.32 11.80
C ARG A 306 7.47 -18.87 11.08
N LEU A 307 7.36 -17.87 10.21
CA LEU A 307 8.50 -17.35 9.46
C LEU A 307 9.54 -16.71 10.40
N ALA A 308 9.11 -15.95 11.39
CA ALA A 308 10.02 -15.30 12.34
C ALA A 308 10.81 -16.27 13.23
N THR A 309 10.34 -17.51 13.40
CA THR A 309 11.03 -18.56 14.19
C THR A 309 11.88 -19.51 13.33
N GLY A 310 12.07 -19.21 12.05
CA GLY A 310 12.83 -20.07 11.13
C GLY A 310 12.10 -21.39 10.81
N GLY A 311 10.80 -21.48 11.09
CA GLY A 311 9.99 -22.65 10.75
C GLY A 311 9.86 -22.78 9.24
N GLU A 312 10.37 -23.90 8.68
CA GLU A 312 10.17 -24.21 7.27
C GLU A 312 8.68 -24.26 6.93
N SER A 313 8.32 -23.72 5.77
CA SER A 313 7.02 -23.95 5.17
C SER A 313 6.87 -25.45 4.91
N ARG A 314 5.92 -26.09 5.58
CA ARG A 314 5.59 -27.50 5.35
C ARG A 314 4.81 -27.68 4.07
#